data_87cdf65766f28b2466e67325682e9afc
#
_entry.id   87cdf65766f28b2466e67325682e9afc
#
_cell.length_a   1.000
_cell.length_b   1.000
_cell.length_c   1.000
_cell.angle_alpha   90.00
_cell.angle_beta   90.00
_cell.angle_gamma   90.00
#
_symmetry.space_group_name_H-M   'P 1'
#
loop_
_entity.id
_entity.type
_entity.pdbx_description
1 polymer ?
#
loop_
_entity_poly.entity_id
_entity_poly.type
_entity_poly.pdbx_seq_one_letter_code
_entity_poly.pdbx_strand_id
1 'polypeptide(L)'
;MPSMPSAAPDFLPGAASWQPHLALGITGHRATNASFSAHAAAIEAALERLFARIDAITAALPGPRGTLRLHSLLVDGTDQVAARLAQGRGWELVVPLPFGAELNLAINAHPATPADAAALCRGGAAADPAVEA
;
A
#
# COMPACT_ATOMS: atom_id res chain seq x y z
N MET A 1 -8.82 -53.32 29.34
CA MET A 1 -8.21 -52.05 28.90
C MET A 1 -9.34 -51.06 28.67
N PRO A 2 -9.58 -50.08 29.53
CA PRO A 2 -10.57 -49.04 29.28
C PRO A 2 -10.03 -48.02 28.30
N SER A 3 -10.78 -47.79 27.22
CA SER A 3 -10.51 -46.73 26.24
C SER A 3 -10.67 -45.38 26.91
N MET A 4 -9.63 -44.54 26.85
CA MET A 4 -9.68 -43.17 27.24
C MET A 4 -10.48 -42.37 26.20
N PRO A 5 -11.46 -41.56 26.59
CA PRO A 5 -12.10 -40.63 25.67
C PRO A 5 -11.10 -39.52 25.33
N SER A 6 -10.80 -39.36 24.02
CA SER A 6 -10.08 -38.22 23.49
C SER A 6 -11.01 -37.00 23.59
N ALA A 7 -10.88 -36.23 24.65
CA ALA A 7 -11.52 -34.91 24.72
C ALA A 7 -10.74 -33.98 23.80
N ALA A 8 -11.35 -33.62 22.67
CA ALA A 8 -10.90 -32.48 21.91
C ALA A 8 -11.02 -31.22 22.81
N PRO A 9 -10.05 -30.28 22.77
CA PRO A 9 -10.16 -29.07 23.56
C PRO A 9 -11.40 -28.28 23.14
N ASP A 10 -12.31 -28.08 24.09
CA ASP A 10 -13.44 -27.16 23.93
C ASP A 10 -12.86 -25.76 23.68
N PHE A 11 -12.98 -25.31 22.44
CA PHE A 11 -12.73 -23.91 22.12
C PHE A 11 -13.77 -23.08 22.86
N LEU A 12 -13.30 -22.19 23.73
CA LEU A 12 -14.13 -21.27 24.49
C LEU A 12 -15.09 -20.51 23.56
N PRO A 13 -16.40 -20.52 23.81
CA PRO A 13 -17.35 -19.73 23.04
C PRO A 13 -17.06 -18.25 23.27
N GLY A 14 -16.63 -17.54 22.20
CA GLY A 14 -16.31 -16.11 22.23
C GLY A 14 -14.92 -15.75 21.75
N ALA A 15 -14.06 -16.68 21.40
CA ALA A 15 -12.83 -16.36 20.68
C ALA A 15 -13.20 -15.73 19.33
N ALA A 16 -12.97 -14.43 19.19
CA ALA A 16 -13.05 -13.77 17.89
C ALA A 16 -12.24 -14.62 16.89
N SER A 17 -12.89 -15.08 15.81
CA SER A 17 -12.21 -15.89 14.81
C SER A 17 -11.03 -15.09 14.27
N TRP A 18 -9.81 -15.57 14.57
CA TRP A 18 -8.61 -14.91 14.08
C TRP A 18 -8.61 -14.94 12.54
N GLN A 19 -8.51 -13.77 11.92
CA GLN A 19 -8.42 -13.65 10.48
C GLN A 19 -6.99 -13.25 10.10
N PRO A 20 -6.28 -14.04 9.32
CA PRO A 20 -4.96 -13.67 8.87
C PRO A 20 -5.03 -12.46 7.93
N HIS A 21 -4.20 -11.45 8.19
CA HIS A 21 -4.00 -10.32 7.31
C HIS A 21 -2.61 -10.44 6.66
N LEU A 22 -2.56 -10.39 5.33
CA LEU A 22 -1.29 -10.30 4.62
C LEU A 22 -0.96 -8.82 4.41
N ALA A 23 0.13 -8.36 5.02
CA ALA A 23 0.66 -7.03 4.84
C ALA A 23 1.91 -7.08 3.96
N LEU A 24 1.93 -6.25 2.94
CA LEU A 24 3.02 -6.11 1.97
C LEU A 24 3.58 -4.69 2.08
N GLY A 25 4.89 -4.55 1.97
CA GLY A 25 5.55 -3.26 1.81
C GLY A 25 6.05 -3.11 0.39
N ILE A 26 6.02 -1.88 -0.12
CA ILE A 26 6.62 -1.52 -1.40
C ILE A 26 7.73 -0.50 -1.18
N THR A 27 8.80 -0.65 -1.93
CA THR A 27 9.86 0.34 -2.04
C THR A 27 10.40 0.30 -3.46
N GLY A 28 10.80 1.45 -3.98
CA GLY A 28 11.33 1.52 -5.33
C GLY A 28 11.84 2.90 -5.68
N HIS A 29 12.14 3.09 -6.96
CA HIS A 29 12.67 4.36 -7.44
C HIS A 29 11.57 5.38 -7.67
N ARG A 30 11.94 6.66 -7.52
CA ARG A 30 11.11 7.79 -7.89
C ARG A 30 10.95 7.91 -9.40
N ALA A 31 9.91 8.61 -9.85
CA ALA A 31 9.65 8.86 -11.27
C ALA A 31 10.80 9.61 -11.96
N THR A 32 11.53 10.45 -11.24
CA THR A 32 12.72 11.16 -11.74
C THR A 32 13.95 10.27 -11.97
N ASN A 33 13.92 9.03 -11.48
CA ASN A 33 15.01 8.09 -11.72
C ASN A 33 14.96 7.58 -13.17
N ALA A 34 16.08 7.72 -13.89
CA ALA A 34 16.14 7.36 -15.32
C ALA A 34 15.83 5.87 -15.57
N SER A 35 16.22 4.99 -14.67
CA SER A 35 15.91 3.56 -14.78
C SER A 35 14.42 3.28 -14.60
N PHE A 36 13.75 3.98 -13.67
CA PHE A 36 12.30 3.88 -13.52
C PHE A 36 11.58 4.39 -14.76
N SER A 37 11.88 5.63 -15.21
CA SER A 37 11.19 6.23 -16.36
C SER A 37 11.36 5.42 -17.65
N ALA A 38 12.52 4.81 -17.86
CA ALA A 38 12.76 3.94 -19.00
C ALA A 38 11.95 2.63 -18.97
N HIS A 39 11.52 2.18 -17.79
CA HIS A 39 10.90 0.86 -17.60
C HIS A 39 9.53 0.93 -16.91
N ALA A 40 8.94 2.12 -16.75
CA ALA A 40 7.72 2.32 -15.96
C ALA A 40 6.58 1.37 -16.36
N ALA A 41 6.30 1.23 -17.66
CA ALA A 41 5.25 0.32 -18.14
C ALA A 41 5.56 -1.17 -17.84
N ALA A 42 6.82 -1.56 -17.91
CA ALA A 42 7.21 -2.94 -17.59
C ALA A 42 7.12 -3.21 -16.09
N ILE A 43 7.46 -2.23 -15.25
CA ILE A 43 7.32 -2.29 -13.79
C ILE A 43 5.83 -2.41 -13.43
N GLU A 44 4.97 -1.56 -13.99
CA GLU A 44 3.53 -1.61 -13.76
C GLU A 44 2.96 -2.98 -14.13
N ALA A 45 3.25 -3.48 -15.32
CA ALA A 45 2.80 -4.79 -15.77
C ALA A 45 3.32 -5.94 -14.90
N ALA A 46 4.54 -5.82 -14.37
CA ALA A 46 5.11 -6.82 -13.46
C ALA A 46 4.40 -6.80 -12.10
N LEU A 47 4.16 -5.61 -11.55
CA LEU A 47 3.41 -5.43 -10.28
C LEU A 47 1.98 -5.95 -10.42
N GLU A 48 1.31 -5.67 -11.53
CA GLU A 48 -0.04 -6.15 -11.79
C GLU A 48 -0.12 -7.68 -11.79
N ARG A 49 0.81 -8.34 -12.49
CA ARG A 49 0.89 -9.81 -12.47
C ARG A 49 1.18 -10.37 -11.08
N LEU A 50 2.08 -9.72 -10.33
CA LEU A 50 2.42 -10.12 -8.97
C LEU A 50 1.20 -10.01 -8.05
N PHE A 51 0.49 -8.88 -8.09
CA PHE A 51 -0.68 -8.66 -7.24
C PHE A 51 -1.83 -9.60 -7.60
N ALA A 52 -2.06 -9.84 -8.89
CA ALA A 52 -3.03 -10.86 -9.33
C ALA A 52 -2.67 -12.27 -8.82
N ARG A 53 -1.39 -12.60 -8.78
CA ARG A 53 -0.93 -13.89 -8.24
C ARG A 53 -1.14 -13.97 -6.73
N ILE A 54 -0.90 -12.89 -6.00
CA ILE A 54 -1.16 -12.80 -4.56
C ILE A 54 -2.65 -12.98 -4.28
N ASP A 55 -3.54 -12.28 -5.02
CA ASP A 55 -4.99 -12.46 -4.90
C ASP A 55 -5.40 -13.93 -5.11
N ALA A 56 -4.87 -14.55 -6.15
CA ALA A 56 -5.19 -15.95 -6.45
C ALA A 56 -4.73 -16.92 -5.35
N ILE A 57 -3.53 -16.72 -4.81
CA ILE A 57 -2.99 -17.55 -3.73
C ILE A 57 -3.81 -17.37 -2.46
N THR A 58 -4.08 -16.11 -2.07
CA THR A 58 -4.84 -15.83 -0.85
C THR A 58 -6.29 -16.29 -0.95
N ALA A 59 -6.88 -16.22 -2.15
CA ALA A 59 -8.22 -16.73 -2.40
C ALA A 59 -8.32 -18.27 -2.29
N ALA A 60 -7.22 -18.97 -2.51
CA ALA A 60 -7.17 -20.43 -2.42
C ALA A 60 -6.89 -20.95 -1.00
N LEU A 61 -6.53 -20.08 -0.05
CA LEU A 61 -6.29 -20.46 1.33
C LEU A 61 -7.61 -20.84 2.02
N PRO A 62 -7.62 -21.91 2.85
CA PRO A 62 -8.80 -22.28 3.63
C PRO A 62 -9.06 -21.26 4.74
N GLY A 63 -10.34 -21.05 5.06
CA GLY A 63 -10.76 -20.19 6.16
C GLY A 63 -11.30 -18.81 5.70
N PRO A 64 -11.67 -17.97 6.66
CA PRO A 64 -12.16 -16.63 6.34
C PRO A 64 -11.06 -15.79 5.69
N ARG A 65 -11.43 -15.08 4.61
CA ARG A 65 -10.48 -14.21 3.92
C ARG A 65 -10.15 -13.00 4.78
N GLY A 66 -8.87 -12.83 5.09
CA GLY A 66 -8.34 -11.60 5.66
C GLY A 66 -8.20 -10.51 4.59
N THR A 67 -8.07 -9.27 5.04
CA THR A 67 -7.80 -8.14 4.16
C THR A 67 -6.34 -8.14 3.73
N LEU A 68 -6.10 -7.95 2.43
CA LEU A 68 -4.76 -7.67 1.92
C LEU A 68 -4.44 -6.19 2.17
N ARG A 69 -3.23 -5.91 2.63
CA ARG A 69 -2.75 -4.56 2.91
C ARG A 69 -1.50 -4.25 2.11
N LEU A 70 -1.43 -3.05 1.57
CA LEU A 70 -0.21 -2.49 1.03
C LEU A 70 0.25 -1.31 1.90
N HIS A 71 1.48 -1.37 2.38
CA HIS A 71 2.17 -0.25 3.04
C HIS A 71 3.03 0.46 2.01
N SER A 72 2.78 1.75 1.81
CA SER A 72 3.49 2.59 0.85
C SER A 72 3.67 4.00 1.42
N LEU A 73 4.81 4.61 1.16
CA LEU A 73 5.05 6.03 1.51
C LEU A 73 4.42 6.99 0.49
N LEU A 74 3.79 6.49 -0.56
CA LEU A 74 3.20 7.26 -1.66
C LEU A 74 4.18 8.22 -2.34
N VAL A 75 5.44 7.88 -2.35
CA VAL A 75 6.43 8.64 -3.11
C VAL A 75 6.17 8.44 -4.61
N ASP A 76 6.38 9.47 -5.40
CA ASP A 76 6.25 9.41 -6.85
C ASP A 76 7.07 8.26 -7.46
N GLY A 77 6.53 7.61 -8.48
CA GLY A 77 7.16 6.46 -9.12
C GLY A 77 6.59 5.10 -8.68
N THR A 78 7.43 4.17 -8.26
CA THR A 78 7.05 2.79 -7.95
C THR A 78 5.97 2.70 -6.87
N ASP A 79 6.08 3.52 -5.82
CA ASP A 79 5.16 3.51 -4.69
C ASP A 79 3.74 3.89 -5.12
N GLN A 80 3.58 4.94 -5.93
CA GLN A 80 2.28 5.38 -6.43
C GLN A 80 1.66 4.36 -7.41
N VAL A 81 2.48 3.76 -8.27
CA VAL A 81 2.01 2.70 -9.18
C VAL A 81 1.46 1.53 -8.38
N ALA A 82 2.20 1.06 -7.39
CA ALA A 82 1.77 -0.04 -6.54
C ALA A 82 0.50 0.30 -5.74
N ALA A 83 0.43 1.52 -5.17
CA ALA A 83 -0.73 1.98 -4.41
C ALA A 83 -2.00 2.01 -5.26
N ARG A 84 -1.93 2.55 -6.48
CA ARG A 84 -3.05 2.57 -7.43
C ARG A 84 -3.52 1.17 -7.80
N LEU A 85 -2.59 0.25 -8.09
CA LEU A 85 -2.91 -1.14 -8.43
C LEU A 85 -3.54 -1.89 -7.24
N ALA A 86 -3.06 -1.67 -6.03
CA ALA A 86 -3.62 -2.25 -4.80
C ALA A 86 -5.04 -1.75 -4.54
N GLN A 87 -5.27 -0.43 -4.63
CA GLN A 87 -6.60 0.16 -4.47
C GLN A 87 -7.59 -0.35 -5.52
N GLY A 88 -7.18 -0.46 -6.80
CA GLY A 88 -8.01 -1.01 -7.87
C GLY A 88 -8.43 -2.47 -7.63
N ARG A 89 -7.72 -3.19 -6.77
CA ARG A 89 -8.02 -4.58 -6.33
C ARG A 89 -8.79 -4.65 -5.02
N GLY A 90 -9.12 -3.51 -4.40
CA GLY A 90 -9.80 -3.45 -3.12
C GLY A 90 -8.91 -3.78 -1.91
N TRP A 91 -7.59 -3.69 -2.05
CA TRP A 91 -6.67 -3.85 -0.93
C TRP A 91 -6.71 -2.61 -0.03
N GLU A 92 -6.46 -2.81 1.25
CA GLU A 92 -6.29 -1.71 2.20
C GLU A 92 -4.93 -1.05 1.97
N LEU A 93 -4.93 0.28 1.78
CA LEU A 93 -3.71 1.06 1.67
C LEU A 93 -3.37 1.69 3.02
N VAL A 94 -2.18 1.42 3.53
CA VAL A 94 -1.66 2.00 4.77
C VAL A 94 -0.48 2.90 4.42
N VAL A 95 -0.60 4.18 4.75
CA VAL A 95 0.39 5.20 4.40
C VAL A 95 0.97 5.81 5.68
N PRO A 96 2.12 5.31 6.16
CA PRO A 96 2.81 5.93 7.27
C PRO A 96 3.51 7.21 6.78
N LEU A 97 2.93 8.37 7.05
CA LEU A 97 3.51 9.64 6.66
C LEU A 97 4.51 10.12 7.73
N PRO A 98 5.80 10.28 7.41
CA PRO A 98 6.82 10.63 8.40
C PRO A 98 6.67 12.05 8.93
N PHE A 99 6.02 12.95 8.22
CA PHE A 99 5.96 14.38 8.53
C PHE A 99 4.54 14.97 8.58
N GLY A 100 3.51 14.16 8.57
CA GLY A 100 2.14 14.65 8.37
C GLY A 100 1.80 14.88 6.90
N ALA A 101 0.50 15.07 6.62
CA ALA A 101 -0.01 15.07 5.24
C ALA A 101 0.50 16.27 4.44
N GLU A 102 0.45 17.46 5.01
CA GLU A 102 0.79 18.71 4.32
C GLU A 102 2.27 18.77 3.93
N LEU A 103 3.17 18.41 4.83
CA LEU A 103 4.60 18.41 4.53
C LEU A 103 4.96 17.27 3.57
N ASN A 104 4.31 16.12 3.69
CA ASN A 104 4.51 15.01 2.75
C ASN A 104 4.07 15.41 1.34
N LEU A 105 2.94 16.11 1.20
CA LEU A 105 2.49 16.67 -0.07
C LEU A 105 3.50 17.65 -0.64
N ALA A 106 3.97 18.61 0.16
CA ALA A 106 4.96 19.59 -0.27
C ALA A 106 6.28 18.96 -0.76
N ILE A 107 6.74 17.89 -0.11
CA ILE A 107 7.95 17.19 -0.52
C ILE A 107 7.76 16.44 -1.86
N ASN A 108 6.59 15.86 -2.07
CA ASN A 108 6.34 15.04 -3.27
C ASN A 108 5.84 15.85 -4.46
N ALA A 109 5.28 17.05 -4.25
CA ALA A 109 4.83 17.94 -5.30
C ALA A 109 5.98 18.67 -6.02
N HIS A 110 7.22 18.57 -5.54
CA HIS A 110 8.41 19.20 -6.13
C HIS A 110 8.23 20.70 -6.42
N PRO A 111 7.84 21.51 -5.42
CA PRO A 111 7.55 22.94 -5.64
C PRO A 111 8.76 23.67 -6.23
N ALA A 112 8.50 24.48 -7.25
CA ALA A 112 9.54 25.24 -7.96
C ALA A 112 10.10 26.42 -7.13
N THR A 113 9.31 26.93 -6.18
CA THR A 113 9.71 28.06 -5.35
C THR A 113 9.50 27.81 -3.86
N PRO A 114 10.26 28.47 -2.97
CA PRO A 114 10.01 28.39 -1.53
C PRO A 114 8.62 28.88 -1.11
N ALA A 115 8.01 29.78 -1.87
CA ALA A 115 6.67 30.28 -1.62
C ALA A 115 5.61 29.20 -1.87
N ASP A 116 5.74 28.42 -2.95
CA ASP A 116 4.87 27.29 -3.26
C ASP A 116 5.01 26.18 -2.20
N ALA A 117 6.24 25.86 -1.80
CA ALA A 117 6.50 24.91 -0.73
C ALA A 117 5.80 25.32 0.58
N ALA A 118 5.91 26.62 0.94
CA ALA A 118 5.26 27.15 2.13
C ALA A 118 3.73 27.17 2.01
N ALA A 119 3.16 27.38 0.82
CA ALA A 119 1.72 27.31 0.57
C ALA A 119 1.21 25.88 0.75
N LEU A 120 1.85 24.91 0.13
CA LEU A 120 1.51 23.47 0.27
C LEU A 120 1.60 22.98 1.72
N CYS A 121 2.65 23.38 2.45
CA CYS A 121 2.78 23.04 3.89
C CYS A 121 1.66 23.62 4.76
N ARG A 122 0.98 24.67 4.32
CA ARG A 122 -0.18 25.25 5.01
C ARG A 122 -1.52 24.69 4.53
N GLY A 123 -1.51 23.69 3.68
CA GLY A 123 -2.72 23.16 3.05
C GLY A 123 -3.34 24.09 2.01
N GLY A 124 -2.57 25.02 1.48
CA GLY A 124 -2.95 25.90 0.38
C GLY A 124 -2.57 25.32 -0.98
N ALA A 125 -3.08 25.96 -2.05
CA ALA A 125 -2.70 25.64 -3.42
C ALA A 125 -1.36 26.30 -3.78
N ALA A 126 -0.56 25.63 -4.61
CA ALA A 126 0.62 26.24 -5.22
C ALA A 126 0.19 27.28 -6.28
N ALA A 127 1.02 28.30 -6.49
CA ALA A 127 0.76 29.30 -7.53
C ALA A 127 0.92 28.73 -8.95
N ASP A 128 1.79 27.72 -9.10
CA ASP A 128 1.96 27.00 -10.36
C ASP A 128 1.09 25.73 -10.37
N PRO A 129 0.08 25.65 -11.25
CA PRO A 129 -0.79 24.47 -11.34
C PRO A 129 -0.06 23.18 -11.72
N ALA A 130 1.13 23.26 -12.32
CA ALA A 130 1.95 22.09 -12.63
C ALA A 130 2.54 21.42 -11.38
N VAL A 131 2.57 22.12 -10.24
CA VAL A 131 3.06 21.59 -8.96
C VAL A 131 2.02 20.70 -8.29
N GLU A 132 0.75 20.86 -8.62
CA GLU A 132 -0.37 20.09 -8.03
C GLU A 132 -0.80 18.88 -8.89
N ALA A 133 -0.29 18.78 -10.10
CA ALA A 133 -0.65 17.72 -11.04
C ALA A 133 0.19 16.46 -10.83
#